data_ff9b57f8ac9a2baa34c279ffc1f8457c
#
_entry.id   ff9b57f8ac9a2baa34c279ffc1f8457c
#
_cell.length_a   1.000
_cell.length_b   1.000
_cell.length_c   1.000
_cell.angle_alpha   90.00
_cell.angle_beta   90.00
_cell.angle_gamma   90.00
#
_symmetry.space_group_name_H-M   'P 1'
#
loop_
_entity.id
_entity.type
_entity.pdbx_description
1 polymer ?
#
loop_
_entity_poly.entity_id
_entity_poly.type
_entity_poly.pdbx_seq_one_letter_code
_entity_poly.pdbx_strand_id
1 'polypeptide(L)'
;GWAAITLLARAAAYTRHPNQYSGIFDYLSMKPLIASPPFIRALEELVEAANPETGKKWAPSPAATRQQFYQGQTAMALSWPSLGDSPQDSTTATKPVPVAWALLPGAREIYNASEQDWETLPGPETAHVPLLAISGRLGSVSRNSKHPRFAADSLVRLTSTKWSASVSRHSRFTTMFRTSHLSDPIPWMDIGTQPTAADQFAAVCQQAHSASRVMFCLRLPGRDRYLQHLDQAVAQALSGEASPQEALLETSRQWEAVTEELGREQQGQAYRQSLGLEP
;
A
#
# COMPACT_ATOMS: atom_id res chain seq x y z
N GLY A 1 1.34 11.29 0.11
CA GLY A 1 1.78 10.00 0.06
C GLY A 1 1.18 8.97 -0.86
N TRP A 2 0.24 9.28 -1.78
CA TRP A 2 -0.40 8.21 -2.56
C TRP A 2 0.43 7.75 -3.77
N ALA A 3 1.17 8.66 -4.38
CA ALA A 3 2.05 8.32 -5.50
C ALA A 3 3.19 7.40 -5.04
N ALA A 4 3.80 7.70 -3.90
CA ALA A 4 4.77 6.84 -3.25
C ALA A 4 4.22 5.43 -2.97
N ILE A 5 3.00 5.34 -2.43
CA ILE A 5 2.34 4.06 -2.14
C ILE A 5 2.11 3.27 -3.43
N THR A 6 1.69 3.93 -4.52
CA THR A 6 1.49 3.28 -5.82
C THR A 6 2.80 2.74 -6.37
N LEU A 7 3.89 3.51 -6.29
CA LEU A 7 5.22 3.06 -6.68
C LEU A 7 5.69 1.85 -5.85
N LEU A 8 5.56 1.92 -4.52
CA LEU A 8 5.92 0.81 -3.63
C LEU A 8 5.12 -0.45 -3.95
N ALA A 9 3.81 -0.32 -4.19
CA ALA A 9 2.94 -1.43 -4.52
C ALA A 9 3.32 -2.08 -5.86
N ARG A 10 3.69 -1.27 -6.87
CA ARG A 10 4.13 -1.79 -8.18
C ARG A 10 5.51 -2.43 -8.10
N ALA A 11 6.46 -1.81 -7.42
CA ALA A 11 7.81 -2.32 -7.26
C ALA A 11 7.88 -3.61 -6.42
N ALA A 12 6.91 -3.84 -5.53
CA ALA A 12 6.90 -4.97 -4.61
C ALA A 12 7.13 -6.31 -5.31
N ALA A 13 6.46 -6.55 -6.45
CA ALA A 13 6.59 -7.78 -7.21
C ALA A 13 8.00 -8.00 -7.76
N TYR A 14 8.73 -6.94 -8.06
CA TYR A 14 10.09 -6.98 -8.61
C TYR A 14 11.17 -7.16 -7.54
N THR A 15 10.92 -6.70 -6.30
CA THR A 15 11.92 -6.66 -5.22
C THR A 15 12.01 -7.94 -4.39
N ARG A 16 11.10 -8.90 -4.58
CA ARG A 16 10.96 -10.05 -3.68
C ARG A 16 11.60 -11.31 -4.21
N HIS A 17 12.90 -11.23 -4.56
CA HIS A 17 13.70 -12.41 -4.81
C HIS A 17 13.82 -13.29 -3.54
N PRO A 18 13.82 -14.65 -3.62
CA PRO A 18 13.94 -15.54 -2.46
C PRO A 18 15.11 -15.23 -1.54
N ASN A 19 16.23 -14.79 -2.10
CA ASN A 19 17.47 -14.47 -1.36
C ASN A 19 17.48 -13.04 -0.80
N GLN A 20 16.44 -12.24 -1.06
CA GLN A 20 16.36 -10.86 -0.59
C GLN A 20 15.30 -10.74 0.52
N TYR A 21 15.74 -10.45 1.74
CA TYR A 21 14.86 -10.37 2.89
C TYR A 21 14.05 -9.08 2.92
N SER A 22 14.64 -7.98 2.46
CA SER A 22 14.05 -6.64 2.51
C SER A 22 14.13 -5.94 1.17
N GLY A 23 13.06 -5.21 0.79
CA GLY A 23 12.98 -4.52 -0.50
C GLY A 23 13.17 -3.00 -0.44
N ILE A 24 12.99 -2.37 0.73
CA ILE A 24 12.97 -0.89 0.84
C ILE A 24 14.29 -0.33 1.36
N PHE A 25 14.83 -0.92 2.43
CA PHE A 25 16.15 -0.64 2.96
C PHE A 25 16.93 -1.94 3.08
N ASP A 26 18.23 -1.89 2.96
CA ASP A 26 19.08 -2.95 3.44
C ASP A 26 18.98 -3.01 4.99
N TYR A 27 18.53 -4.15 5.52
CA TYR A 27 18.19 -4.27 6.94
C TYR A 27 19.39 -4.25 7.89
N LEU A 28 20.62 -4.43 7.37
CA LEU A 28 21.85 -4.35 8.15
C LEU A 28 22.42 -2.93 8.18
N SER A 29 22.48 -2.27 7.02
CA SER A 29 23.15 -0.96 6.86
C SER A 29 22.18 0.22 6.85
N MET A 30 20.87 -0.03 6.69
CA MET A 30 19.85 0.99 6.44
C MET A 30 20.08 1.79 5.14
N LYS A 31 20.86 1.24 4.20
CA LYS A 31 21.00 1.84 2.88
C LYS A 31 19.67 1.76 2.13
N PRO A 32 19.13 2.87 1.59
CA PRO A 32 17.92 2.83 0.79
C PRO A 32 18.09 2.01 -0.48
N LEU A 33 17.12 1.17 -0.80
CA LEU A 33 17.11 0.34 -2.00
C LEU A 33 16.19 0.90 -3.10
N ILE A 34 15.54 2.05 -2.86
CA ILE A 34 14.57 2.65 -3.76
C ILE A 34 15.15 3.17 -5.08
N ALA A 35 16.48 3.31 -5.19
CA ALA A 35 17.16 3.63 -6.44
C ALA A 35 17.68 2.37 -7.18
N SER A 36 17.22 1.18 -6.79
CA SER A 36 17.58 -0.07 -7.46
C SER A 36 16.71 -0.33 -8.70
N PRO A 37 17.14 -1.22 -9.61
CA PRO A 37 16.44 -1.51 -10.85
C PRO A 37 14.94 -1.82 -10.72
N PRO A 38 14.45 -2.55 -9.68
CA PRO A 38 13.03 -2.77 -9.44
C PRO A 38 12.19 -1.50 -9.34
N PHE A 39 12.68 -0.50 -8.60
CA PHE A 39 11.95 0.75 -8.39
C PHE A 39 12.04 1.66 -9.61
N ILE A 40 13.20 1.67 -10.29
CA ILE A 40 13.37 2.43 -11.53
C ILE A 40 12.39 1.90 -12.58
N ARG A 41 12.36 0.59 -12.82
CA ARG A 41 11.42 -0.04 -13.75
C ARG A 41 9.96 0.25 -13.38
N ALA A 42 9.60 0.11 -12.09
CA ALA A 42 8.25 0.41 -11.65
C ALA A 42 7.85 1.87 -11.90
N LEU A 43 8.78 2.82 -11.72
CA LEU A 43 8.53 4.23 -11.99
C LEU A 43 8.45 4.53 -13.50
N GLU A 44 9.28 3.90 -14.32
CA GLU A 44 9.21 3.97 -15.79
C GLU A 44 7.85 3.52 -16.31
N GLU A 45 7.34 2.38 -15.81
CA GLU A 45 6.00 1.89 -16.15
C GLU A 45 4.88 2.86 -15.73
N LEU A 46 5.02 3.51 -14.57
CA LEU A 46 4.05 4.53 -14.13
C LEU A 46 4.08 5.77 -15.02
N VAL A 47 5.26 6.20 -15.45
CA VAL A 47 5.45 7.32 -16.38
C VAL A 47 4.84 6.98 -17.75
N GLU A 48 5.10 5.79 -18.28
CA GLU A 48 4.53 5.33 -19.53
C GLU A 48 2.99 5.26 -19.46
N ALA A 49 2.44 4.72 -18.36
CA ALA A 49 1.00 4.61 -18.15
C ALA A 49 0.30 5.98 -18.01
N ALA A 50 1.02 6.98 -17.51
CA ALA A 50 0.51 8.34 -17.30
C ALA A 50 0.75 9.28 -18.49
N ASN A 51 1.27 8.77 -19.61
CA ASN A 51 1.61 9.58 -20.77
C ASN A 51 0.45 10.53 -21.16
N PRO A 52 0.70 11.86 -21.26
CA PRO A 52 -0.31 12.86 -21.60
C PRO A 52 -0.98 12.62 -22.96
N GLU A 53 -0.30 11.99 -23.92
CA GLU A 53 -0.85 11.64 -25.22
C GLU A 53 -2.03 10.66 -25.13
N THR A 54 -2.12 9.88 -24.05
CA THR A 54 -3.26 9.00 -23.79
C THR A 54 -4.47 9.71 -23.21
N GLY A 55 -4.38 11.02 -22.94
CA GLY A 55 -5.43 11.84 -22.31
C GLY A 55 -5.73 11.45 -20.84
N LYS A 56 -4.97 10.54 -20.27
CA LYS A 56 -5.17 10.07 -18.89
C LYS A 56 -4.59 11.09 -17.92
N LYS A 57 -5.42 11.56 -17.00
CA LYS A 57 -4.97 12.38 -15.89
C LYS A 57 -4.73 11.50 -14.67
N TRP A 58 -3.57 11.67 -14.05
CA TRP A 58 -3.29 11.04 -12.78
C TRP A 58 -4.29 11.52 -11.71
N ALA A 59 -5.02 10.62 -11.08
CA ALA A 59 -5.96 10.99 -10.04
C ALA A 59 -5.21 11.32 -8.74
N PRO A 60 -5.53 12.44 -8.08
CA PRO A 60 -4.75 12.94 -6.94
C PRO A 60 -4.93 12.11 -5.66
N SER A 61 -5.93 11.21 -5.62
CA SER A 61 -6.20 10.39 -4.43
C SER A 61 -7.00 9.13 -4.79
N PRO A 62 -6.97 8.10 -3.95
CA PRO A 62 -7.79 6.89 -4.13
C PRO A 62 -9.29 7.18 -4.20
N ALA A 63 -9.78 8.19 -3.49
CA ALA A 63 -11.19 8.61 -3.57
C ALA A 63 -11.52 9.17 -4.96
N ALA A 64 -10.67 10.05 -5.51
CA ALA A 64 -10.83 10.58 -6.86
C ALA A 64 -10.75 9.47 -7.91
N THR A 65 -9.83 8.51 -7.74
CA THR A 65 -9.71 7.34 -8.62
C THR A 65 -11.00 6.50 -8.62
N ARG A 66 -11.57 6.23 -7.44
CA ARG A 66 -12.85 5.50 -7.34
C ARG A 66 -14.00 6.27 -7.99
N GLN A 67 -14.05 7.59 -7.78
CA GLN A 67 -15.07 8.42 -8.39
C GLN A 67 -15.02 8.37 -9.92
N GLN A 68 -13.84 8.50 -10.52
CA GLN A 68 -13.65 8.38 -11.96
C GLN A 68 -14.07 6.99 -12.48
N PHE A 69 -13.73 5.94 -11.74
CA PHE A 69 -14.13 4.56 -12.08
C PHE A 69 -15.64 4.38 -12.03
N TYR A 70 -16.32 4.80 -10.95
CA TYR A 70 -17.78 4.69 -10.84
C TYR A 70 -18.54 5.58 -11.83
N GLN A 71 -17.92 6.64 -12.32
CA GLN A 71 -18.45 7.47 -13.41
C GLN A 71 -18.21 6.88 -14.81
N GLY A 72 -17.56 5.72 -14.91
CA GLY A 72 -17.25 5.06 -16.19
C GLY A 72 -16.15 5.76 -17.00
N GLN A 73 -15.36 6.64 -16.37
CA GLN A 73 -14.27 7.35 -17.04
C GLN A 73 -13.03 6.46 -17.21
N THR A 74 -12.92 5.40 -16.42
CA THR A 74 -11.83 4.43 -16.49
C THR A 74 -12.40 3.01 -16.39
N ALA A 75 -11.80 2.07 -17.11
CA ALA A 75 -12.19 0.65 -17.07
C ALA A 75 -11.57 -0.09 -15.86
N MET A 76 -10.47 0.42 -15.32
CA MET A 76 -9.75 -0.16 -14.17
C MET A 76 -9.27 0.96 -13.24
N ALA A 77 -9.18 0.64 -11.95
CA ALA A 77 -8.69 1.56 -10.93
C ALA A 77 -7.85 0.81 -9.89
N LEU A 78 -6.74 1.39 -9.47
CA LEU A 78 -5.99 0.95 -8.29
C LEU A 78 -6.54 1.67 -7.07
N SER A 79 -7.27 0.96 -6.22
CA SER A 79 -7.92 1.54 -5.05
C SER A 79 -8.36 0.45 -4.08
N TRP A 80 -9.07 0.84 -3.03
CA TRP A 80 -9.75 -0.04 -2.08
C TRP A 80 -11.15 0.50 -1.78
N PRO A 81 -12.12 -0.34 -1.39
CA PRO A 81 -13.45 0.14 -0.99
C PRO A 81 -13.37 0.99 0.27
N SER A 82 -14.20 2.00 0.37
CA SER A 82 -14.27 2.90 1.52
C SER A 82 -15.65 3.51 1.65
N LEU A 83 -16.38 3.15 2.70
CA LEU A 83 -17.69 3.73 3.01
C LEU A 83 -17.66 5.23 3.28
N GLY A 84 -16.50 5.76 3.73
CA GLY A 84 -16.37 7.17 4.09
C GLY A 84 -16.30 8.13 2.91
N ASP A 85 -16.09 7.63 1.71
CA ASP A 85 -15.93 8.40 0.48
C ASP A 85 -17.05 8.15 -0.54
N SER A 86 -18.04 7.31 -0.19
CA SER A 86 -19.23 7.15 -1.02
C SER A 86 -19.92 8.50 -1.18
N PRO A 87 -20.29 8.91 -2.39
CA PRO A 87 -21.01 10.14 -2.61
C PRO A 87 -22.43 10.01 -2.04
N GLN A 88 -22.54 10.15 -0.72
CA GLN A 88 -23.84 10.18 -0.04
C GLN A 88 -24.67 11.42 -0.45
N ASP A 89 -24.03 12.42 -1.06
CA ASP A 89 -24.65 13.66 -1.51
C ASP A 89 -24.89 13.73 -3.02
N SER A 90 -24.52 12.72 -3.81
CA SER A 90 -24.88 12.75 -5.22
C SER A 90 -26.30 12.23 -5.41
N THR A 91 -27.24 13.13 -5.57
CA THR A 91 -28.61 12.89 -6.07
C THR A 91 -28.67 12.25 -7.46
N THR A 92 -27.54 11.99 -8.07
CA THR A 92 -27.36 11.15 -9.25
C THR A 92 -27.02 9.72 -8.83
N ALA A 93 -28.04 8.96 -8.45
CA ALA A 93 -27.95 7.51 -8.36
C ALA A 93 -27.64 6.96 -9.77
N THR A 94 -26.40 6.94 -10.15
CA THR A 94 -25.91 6.18 -11.28
C THR A 94 -26.18 4.70 -10.99
N LYS A 95 -26.69 3.99 -11.99
CA LYS A 95 -26.89 2.54 -11.90
C LYS A 95 -25.64 1.88 -11.34
N PRO A 96 -25.77 0.88 -10.44
CA PRO A 96 -24.61 0.17 -9.90
C PRO A 96 -23.73 -0.30 -11.06
N VAL A 97 -22.48 0.15 -11.09
CA VAL A 97 -21.50 -0.34 -12.07
C VAL A 97 -21.07 -1.73 -11.62
N PRO A 98 -21.14 -2.76 -12.48
CA PRO A 98 -20.60 -4.07 -12.15
C PRO A 98 -19.10 -3.93 -11.86
N VAL A 99 -18.69 -4.26 -10.63
CA VAL A 99 -17.30 -4.18 -10.17
C VAL A 99 -16.78 -5.58 -9.95
N ALA A 100 -15.54 -5.82 -10.39
CA ALA A 100 -14.77 -7.02 -10.04
C ALA A 100 -13.49 -6.60 -9.33
N TRP A 101 -13.00 -7.45 -8.44
CA TRP A 101 -11.80 -7.20 -7.66
C TRP A 101 -10.74 -8.24 -7.99
N ALA A 102 -9.49 -7.79 -8.09
CA ALA A 102 -8.34 -8.64 -8.33
C ALA A 102 -7.11 -8.12 -7.54
N LEU A 103 -6.15 -8.98 -7.32
CA LEU A 103 -4.82 -8.54 -6.89
C LEU A 103 -4.19 -7.65 -7.96
N LEU A 104 -3.26 -6.80 -7.56
CA LEU A 104 -2.41 -6.10 -8.51
C LEU A 104 -1.71 -7.10 -9.43
N PRO A 105 -1.48 -6.74 -10.71
CA PRO A 105 -0.74 -7.59 -11.63
C PRO A 105 0.61 -7.99 -11.04
N GLY A 106 0.92 -9.29 -11.11
CA GLY A 106 2.22 -9.81 -10.71
C GLY A 106 3.31 -9.51 -11.75
N ALA A 107 4.54 -9.82 -11.40
CA ALA A 107 5.69 -9.75 -12.30
C ALA A 107 6.12 -11.14 -12.74
N ARG A 108 6.54 -11.30 -14.00
CA ARG A 108 7.18 -12.53 -14.51
C ARG A 108 8.69 -12.54 -14.32
N GLU A 109 9.25 -11.39 -14.00
CA GLU A 109 10.67 -11.20 -13.74
C GLU A 109 10.84 -10.61 -12.35
N ILE A 110 11.81 -11.12 -11.62
CA ILE A 110 12.20 -10.64 -10.29
C ILE A 110 13.68 -10.29 -10.32
N TYR A 111 14.05 -9.28 -9.56
CA TYR A 111 15.44 -8.84 -9.52
C TYR A 111 16.23 -9.57 -8.44
N ASN A 112 17.31 -10.23 -8.83
CA ASN A 112 18.28 -10.81 -7.92
C ASN A 112 19.36 -9.79 -7.58
N ALA A 113 19.28 -9.21 -6.39
CA ALA A 113 20.21 -8.16 -5.96
C ALA A 113 21.65 -8.70 -5.75
N SER A 114 21.82 -9.99 -5.51
CA SER A 114 23.14 -10.61 -5.32
C SER A 114 23.89 -10.76 -6.64
N GLU A 115 23.17 -11.15 -7.71
CA GLU A 115 23.72 -11.32 -9.05
C GLU A 115 23.61 -10.02 -9.88
N GLN A 116 22.88 -9.03 -9.38
CA GLN A 116 22.58 -7.76 -10.07
C GLN A 116 21.90 -7.97 -11.44
N ASP A 117 21.03 -8.97 -11.54
CA ASP A 117 20.37 -9.36 -12.79
C ASP A 117 18.89 -9.69 -12.57
N TRP A 118 18.16 -9.73 -13.69
CA TRP A 118 16.74 -10.09 -13.71
C TRP A 118 16.58 -11.58 -13.97
N GLU A 119 15.78 -12.24 -13.16
CA GLU A 119 15.43 -13.65 -13.31
C GLU A 119 13.98 -13.80 -13.75
N THR A 120 13.77 -14.53 -14.85
CA THR A 120 12.43 -14.88 -15.32
C THR A 120 11.90 -16.06 -14.51
N LEU A 121 10.68 -15.93 -13.98
CA LEU A 121 10.00 -17.01 -13.28
C LEU A 121 9.63 -18.16 -14.24
N PRO A 122 9.71 -19.41 -13.81
CA PRO A 122 9.44 -20.56 -14.67
C PRO A 122 7.96 -20.65 -15.04
N GLY A 123 7.69 -21.03 -16.29
CA GLY A 123 6.34 -21.30 -16.79
C GLY A 123 5.41 -20.07 -16.77
N PRO A 124 4.11 -20.27 -16.46
CA PRO A 124 3.11 -19.19 -16.39
C PRO A 124 3.10 -18.45 -15.05
N GLU A 125 4.03 -18.76 -14.15
CA GLU A 125 4.08 -18.17 -12.81
C GLU A 125 4.31 -16.66 -12.85
N THR A 126 3.68 -15.98 -11.92
CA THR A 126 3.87 -14.55 -11.68
C THR A 126 4.06 -14.29 -10.18
N ALA A 127 4.97 -13.39 -9.85
CA ALA A 127 5.19 -12.95 -8.48
C ALA A 127 4.12 -11.93 -8.09
N HIS A 128 3.13 -12.36 -7.32
CA HIS A 128 2.19 -11.45 -6.66
C HIS A 128 2.69 -11.13 -5.25
N VAL A 129 3.05 -9.89 -5.01
CA VAL A 129 3.57 -9.42 -3.71
C VAL A 129 2.71 -8.27 -3.22
N PRO A 130 1.76 -8.53 -2.30
CA PRO A 130 0.91 -7.47 -1.76
C PRO A 130 1.72 -6.47 -0.94
N LEU A 131 1.43 -5.18 -1.10
CA LEU A 131 1.88 -4.13 -0.19
C LEU A 131 0.89 -4.03 0.97
N LEU A 132 1.33 -4.35 2.17
CA LEU A 132 0.51 -4.35 3.38
C LEU A 132 0.90 -3.22 4.34
N ALA A 133 0.06 -2.98 5.35
CA ALA A 133 0.30 -2.00 6.42
C ALA A 133 0.50 -0.56 5.91
N ILE A 134 -0.23 -0.17 4.86
CA ILE A 134 -0.19 1.19 4.31
C ILE A 134 -0.68 2.19 5.37
N SER A 135 -1.75 1.85 6.07
CA SER A 135 -2.39 2.65 7.11
C SER A 135 -3.08 1.75 8.14
N GLY A 136 -3.51 2.33 9.23
CA GLY A 136 -4.24 1.62 10.26
C GLY A 136 -4.52 2.53 11.46
N ARG A 137 -5.26 2.00 12.42
CA ARG A 137 -5.53 2.68 13.70
C ARG A 137 -5.06 1.82 14.85
N LEU A 138 -4.39 2.43 15.80
CA LEU A 138 -3.93 1.81 17.02
C LEU A 138 -4.62 2.48 18.21
N GLY A 139 -5.07 1.68 19.15
CA GLY A 139 -5.56 2.15 20.45
C GLY A 139 -4.53 1.80 21.53
N SER A 140 -4.24 2.76 22.40
CA SER A 140 -3.38 2.53 23.56
C SER A 140 -3.97 3.17 24.81
N VAL A 141 -3.60 2.66 25.97
CA VAL A 141 -3.97 3.23 27.26
C VAL A 141 -2.81 4.08 27.75
N SER A 142 -3.06 5.35 28.04
CA SER A 142 -2.04 6.23 28.59
C SER A 142 -1.56 5.72 29.95
N ARG A 143 -0.24 5.78 30.20
CA ARG A 143 0.37 5.46 31.49
C ARG A 143 -0.20 6.33 32.63
N ASN A 144 -0.64 7.55 32.30
CA ASN A 144 -1.19 8.50 33.25
C ASN A 144 -2.73 8.42 33.38
N SER A 145 -3.36 7.39 32.79
CA SER A 145 -4.81 7.22 32.90
C SER A 145 -5.22 7.01 34.34
N LYS A 146 -6.26 7.72 34.77
CA LYS A 146 -6.88 7.52 36.10
C LYS A 146 -7.71 6.23 36.18
N HIS A 147 -8.12 5.70 35.02
CA HIS A 147 -8.95 4.50 34.90
C HIS A 147 -8.38 3.52 33.86
N PRO A 148 -7.15 2.99 34.05
CA PRO A 148 -6.47 2.20 33.03
C PRO A 148 -7.20 0.89 32.68
N ARG A 149 -7.82 0.23 33.66
CA ARG A 149 -8.61 -1.00 33.43
C ARG A 149 -9.84 -0.71 32.58
N PHE A 150 -10.61 0.32 32.90
CA PHE A 150 -11.79 0.71 32.12
C PHE A 150 -11.40 1.10 30.68
N ALA A 151 -10.31 1.82 30.48
CA ALA A 151 -9.81 2.18 29.17
C ALA A 151 -9.38 0.94 28.38
N ALA A 152 -8.68 -0.01 28.99
CA ALA A 152 -8.29 -1.28 28.38
C ALA A 152 -9.53 -2.11 27.99
N ASP A 153 -10.49 -2.28 28.89
CA ASP A 153 -11.74 -3.01 28.63
C ASP A 153 -12.53 -2.37 27.47
N SER A 154 -12.55 -1.04 27.41
CA SER A 154 -13.18 -0.30 26.30
C SER A 154 -12.51 -0.59 24.97
N LEU A 155 -11.16 -0.60 24.90
CA LEU A 155 -10.42 -0.96 23.69
C LEU A 155 -10.68 -2.40 23.29
N VAL A 156 -10.62 -3.34 24.22
CA VAL A 156 -10.93 -4.76 23.97
C VAL A 156 -12.36 -4.92 23.43
N ARG A 157 -13.31 -4.21 24.00
CA ARG A 157 -14.71 -4.22 23.52
C ARG A 157 -14.82 -3.69 22.10
N LEU A 158 -14.26 -2.51 21.81
CA LEU A 158 -14.33 -1.87 20.49
C LEU A 158 -13.64 -2.73 19.40
N THR A 159 -12.57 -3.42 19.77
CA THR A 159 -11.82 -4.30 18.84
C THR A 159 -12.33 -5.74 18.83
N SER A 160 -13.34 -6.09 19.63
CA SER A 160 -13.91 -7.44 19.68
C SER A 160 -14.59 -7.84 18.37
N THR A 161 -14.75 -9.14 18.13
CA THR A 161 -15.44 -9.67 16.94
C THR A 161 -16.84 -9.06 16.77
N LYS A 162 -17.56 -8.82 17.88
CA LYS A 162 -18.90 -8.25 17.85
C LYS A 162 -18.94 -6.79 17.39
N TRP A 163 -17.96 -5.97 17.77
CA TRP A 163 -18.01 -4.51 17.58
C TRP A 163 -17.07 -4.02 16.48
N SER A 164 -16.00 -4.77 16.17
CA SER A 164 -14.97 -4.31 15.26
C SER A 164 -15.49 -3.97 13.85
N ALA A 165 -16.40 -4.76 13.31
CA ALA A 165 -17.01 -4.47 12.02
C ALA A 165 -17.79 -3.14 12.04
N SER A 166 -18.61 -2.91 13.08
CA SER A 166 -19.41 -1.68 13.22
C SER A 166 -18.54 -0.44 13.39
N VAL A 167 -17.44 -0.54 14.14
CA VAL A 167 -16.54 0.59 14.41
C VAL A 167 -15.64 0.87 13.19
N SER A 168 -15.11 -0.18 12.57
CA SER A 168 -14.06 -0.04 11.56
C SER A 168 -14.60 0.29 10.17
N ARG A 169 -15.79 -0.17 9.80
CA ARG A 169 -16.39 0.14 8.49
C ARG A 169 -16.62 1.63 8.24
N HIS A 170 -16.79 2.43 9.29
CA HIS A 170 -16.92 3.89 9.20
C HIS A 170 -15.55 4.59 9.09
N SER A 171 -14.44 3.86 9.06
CA SER A 171 -13.11 4.41 8.90
C SER A 171 -12.71 4.40 7.43
N ARG A 172 -12.33 5.56 6.89
CA ARG A 172 -11.83 5.71 5.50
C ARG A 172 -10.55 4.92 5.19
N PHE A 173 -9.83 4.46 6.22
CA PHE A 173 -8.51 3.86 6.09
C PHE A 173 -8.45 2.44 6.65
N THR A 174 -9.60 1.82 6.90
CA THR A 174 -9.63 0.47 7.46
C THR A 174 -10.39 -0.45 6.52
N THR A 175 -9.78 -1.55 6.16
CA THR A 175 -10.40 -2.65 5.43
C THR A 175 -10.59 -3.86 6.36
N MET A 176 -11.12 -4.96 5.83
CA MET A 176 -11.29 -6.21 6.57
C MET A 176 -9.94 -6.72 7.11
N PHE A 177 -9.84 -6.89 8.42
CA PHE A 177 -8.60 -7.31 9.10
C PHE A 177 -8.79 -8.53 10.02
N ARG A 178 -9.96 -9.16 9.98
CA ARG A 178 -10.26 -10.39 10.71
C ARG A 178 -10.89 -11.41 9.77
N THR A 179 -10.65 -12.69 10.02
CA THR A 179 -11.30 -13.77 9.28
C THR A 179 -12.83 -13.71 9.37
N SER A 180 -13.37 -13.30 10.52
CA SER A 180 -14.82 -13.09 10.70
C SER A 180 -15.40 -11.93 9.87
N HIS A 181 -14.57 -11.00 9.40
CA HIS A 181 -15.03 -9.94 8.48
C HIS A 181 -15.15 -10.45 7.05
N LEU A 182 -14.35 -11.46 6.69
CA LEU A 182 -14.36 -12.05 5.35
C LEU A 182 -15.62 -12.89 5.09
N SER A 183 -16.29 -13.38 6.16
CA SER A 183 -17.54 -14.13 6.04
C SER A 183 -18.79 -13.26 5.86
N ASP A 184 -18.68 -11.95 6.12
CA ASP A 184 -19.74 -10.97 5.88
C ASP A 184 -19.11 -9.67 5.34
N PRO A 185 -18.73 -9.63 4.04
CA PRO A 185 -17.99 -8.53 3.46
C PRO A 185 -18.86 -7.32 3.11
N ILE A 186 -20.16 -7.49 2.87
CA ILE A 186 -21.06 -6.41 2.43
C ILE A 186 -20.98 -5.15 3.30
N PRO A 187 -20.96 -5.23 4.65
CA PRO A 187 -20.87 -4.03 5.50
C PRO A 187 -19.58 -3.21 5.32
N TRP A 188 -18.59 -3.73 4.61
CA TRP A 188 -17.30 -3.09 4.36
C TRP A 188 -17.19 -2.45 2.99
N MET A 189 -18.18 -2.64 2.16
CA MET A 189 -18.17 -2.21 0.76
C MET A 189 -18.92 -0.89 0.59
N ASP A 190 -18.66 -0.22 -0.51
CA ASP A 190 -19.41 0.95 -0.94
C ASP A 190 -20.89 0.59 -1.16
N ILE A 191 -21.77 1.56 -0.89
CA ILE A 191 -23.22 1.37 -1.02
C ILE A 191 -23.55 0.97 -2.47
N GLY A 192 -24.35 -0.08 -2.63
CA GLY A 192 -24.75 -0.60 -3.94
C GLY A 192 -23.82 -1.66 -4.54
N THR A 193 -22.74 -2.02 -3.83
CA THR A 193 -21.88 -3.14 -4.26
C THR A 193 -22.68 -4.44 -4.28
N GLN A 194 -22.55 -5.19 -5.38
CA GLN A 194 -23.19 -6.49 -5.53
C GLN A 194 -22.55 -7.54 -4.58
N PRO A 195 -23.31 -8.49 -4.02
CA PRO A 195 -22.78 -9.53 -3.13
C PRO A 195 -21.60 -10.30 -3.74
N THR A 196 -21.67 -10.65 -5.01
CA THR A 196 -20.58 -11.35 -5.73
C THR A 196 -19.28 -10.54 -5.78
N ALA A 197 -19.36 -9.22 -5.94
CA ALA A 197 -18.19 -8.35 -5.91
C ALA A 197 -17.61 -8.22 -4.49
N ALA A 198 -18.48 -8.21 -3.47
CA ALA A 198 -18.03 -8.21 -2.08
C ALA A 198 -17.32 -9.52 -1.71
N ASP A 199 -17.83 -10.67 -2.15
CA ASP A 199 -17.19 -11.97 -1.96
C ASP A 199 -15.83 -12.04 -2.68
N GLN A 200 -15.73 -11.51 -3.89
CA GLN A 200 -14.47 -11.40 -4.62
C GLN A 200 -13.46 -10.55 -3.85
N PHE A 201 -13.89 -9.42 -3.30
CA PHE A 201 -13.01 -8.57 -2.50
C PHE A 201 -12.54 -9.30 -1.23
N ALA A 202 -13.41 -10.02 -0.55
CA ALA A 202 -13.04 -10.84 0.61
C ALA A 202 -11.99 -11.91 0.24
N ALA A 203 -12.17 -12.58 -0.90
CA ALA A 203 -11.22 -13.56 -1.42
C ALA A 203 -9.86 -12.91 -1.74
N VAL A 204 -9.85 -11.73 -2.36
CA VAL A 204 -8.61 -10.96 -2.64
C VAL A 204 -7.91 -10.57 -1.34
N CYS A 205 -8.65 -10.08 -0.34
CA CYS A 205 -8.08 -9.77 0.99
C CYS A 205 -7.49 -11.02 1.65
N GLN A 206 -8.18 -12.14 1.61
CA GLN A 206 -7.68 -13.40 2.17
C GLN A 206 -6.40 -13.84 1.45
N GLN A 207 -6.39 -13.80 0.13
CA GLN A 207 -5.21 -14.14 -0.67
C GLN A 207 -4.02 -13.22 -0.36
N ALA A 208 -4.25 -11.91 -0.24
CA ALA A 208 -3.20 -10.94 0.12
C ALA A 208 -2.62 -11.21 1.52
N HIS A 209 -3.48 -11.49 2.52
CA HIS A 209 -3.03 -11.73 3.89
C HIS A 209 -2.38 -13.11 4.09
N SER A 210 -2.69 -14.09 3.25
CA SER A 210 -2.08 -15.44 3.30
C SER A 210 -0.90 -15.60 2.35
N ALA A 211 -0.51 -14.54 1.62
CA ALA A 211 0.63 -14.60 0.73
C ALA A 211 1.92 -14.89 1.50
N SER A 212 2.72 -15.84 1.00
CA SER A 212 4.02 -16.20 1.59
C SER A 212 5.05 -15.08 1.46
N ARG A 213 4.84 -14.15 0.52
CA ARG A 213 5.70 -13.00 0.27
C ARG A 213 4.84 -11.73 0.29
N VAL A 214 5.20 -10.82 1.16
CA VAL A 214 4.54 -9.52 1.29
C VAL A 214 5.59 -8.42 1.40
N MET A 215 5.27 -7.23 0.95
CA MET A 215 6.02 -6.03 1.28
C MET A 215 5.23 -5.25 2.32
N PHE A 216 5.88 -4.84 3.40
CA PHE A 216 5.27 -3.90 4.34
C PHE A 216 5.62 -2.48 3.94
N CYS A 217 4.63 -1.61 3.94
CA CYS A 217 4.88 -0.17 3.85
C CYS A 217 5.76 0.26 5.03
N LEU A 218 6.46 1.38 4.89
CA LEU A 218 7.35 1.89 5.93
C LEU A 218 6.66 2.03 7.28
N ARG A 219 7.26 1.46 8.32
CA ARG A 219 6.82 1.49 9.73
C ARG A 219 7.98 1.95 10.62
N LEU A 220 8.54 3.14 10.26
CA LEU A 220 9.71 3.72 10.89
C LEU A 220 9.38 5.10 11.46
N PRO A 221 10.09 5.58 12.49
CA PRO A 221 10.09 7.01 12.82
C PRO A 221 10.44 7.84 11.58
N GLY A 222 9.74 8.96 11.40
CA GLY A 222 9.96 9.80 10.21
C GLY A 222 9.34 9.27 8.90
N ARG A 223 8.49 8.22 8.95
CA ARG A 223 7.81 7.62 7.80
C ARG A 223 7.28 8.65 6.80
N ASP A 224 6.62 9.69 7.28
CA ASP A 224 5.97 10.66 6.41
C ASP A 224 7.00 11.50 5.63
N ARG A 225 8.18 11.74 6.17
CA ARG A 225 9.29 12.40 5.47
C ARG A 225 9.81 11.53 4.32
N TYR A 226 10.05 10.24 4.58
CA TYR A 226 10.47 9.30 3.54
C TYR A 226 9.44 9.22 2.41
N LEU A 227 8.15 9.06 2.74
CA LEU A 227 7.10 8.99 1.73
C LEU A 227 6.91 10.32 0.98
N GLN A 228 7.11 11.46 1.63
CA GLN A 228 7.03 12.77 0.97
C GLN A 228 8.12 12.93 -0.11
N HIS A 229 9.37 12.55 0.20
CA HIS A 229 10.44 12.58 -0.80
C HIS A 229 10.13 11.64 -1.98
N LEU A 230 9.60 10.46 -1.70
CA LEU A 230 9.22 9.53 -2.76
C LEU A 230 8.03 10.02 -3.61
N ASP A 231 7.05 10.70 -2.99
CA ASP A 231 5.95 11.37 -3.74
C ASP A 231 6.50 12.45 -4.68
N GLN A 232 7.47 13.23 -4.23
CA GLN A 232 8.13 14.26 -5.05
C GLN A 232 8.85 13.63 -6.24
N ALA A 233 9.59 12.53 -6.02
CA ALA A 233 10.26 11.82 -7.10
C ALA A 233 9.28 11.32 -8.18
N VAL A 234 8.16 10.73 -7.75
CA VAL A 234 7.13 10.28 -8.69
C VAL A 234 6.53 11.46 -9.45
N ALA A 235 6.25 12.58 -8.77
CA ALA A 235 5.72 13.79 -9.42
C ALA A 235 6.69 14.37 -10.45
N GLN A 236 7.98 14.45 -10.13
CA GLN A 236 9.03 14.94 -11.04
C GLN A 236 9.20 14.04 -12.25
N ALA A 237 9.17 12.72 -12.06
CA ALA A 237 9.23 11.78 -13.18
C ALA A 237 7.99 11.88 -14.08
N LEU A 238 6.78 11.97 -13.51
CA LEU A 238 5.54 12.11 -14.25
C LEU A 238 5.41 13.43 -15.02
N SER A 239 6.01 14.51 -14.51
CA SER A 239 6.05 15.80 -15.20
C SER A 239 7.16 15.90 -16.25
N GLY A 240 8.09 14.93 -16.29
CA GLY A 240 9.28 14.98 -17.16
C GLY A 240 10.37 15.94 -16.66
N GLU A 241 10.28 16.43 -15.43
CA GLU A 241 11.28 17.29 -14.81
C GLU A 241 12.59 16.53 -14.51
N ALA A 242 12.50 15.24 -14.21
CA ALA A 242 13.63 14.35 -14.02
C ALA A 242 13.32 12.97 -14.61
N SER A 243 14.34 12.24 -15.03
CA SER A 243 14.18 10.83 -15.37
C SER A 243 13.85 10.00 -14.12
N PRO A 244 13.17 8.85 -14.24
CA PRO A 244 12.91 7.95 -13.12
C PRO A 244 14.15 7.61 -12.29
N GLN A 245 15.26 7.36 -12.96
CA GLN A 245 16.54 7.05 -12.32
C GLN A 245 17.09 8.24 -11.53
N GLU A 246 17.12 9.44 -12.11
CA GLU A 246 17.61 10.65 -11.42
C GLU A 246 16.76 11.00 -10.22
N ALA A 247 15.42 10.96 -10.35
CA ALA A 247 14.49 11.23 -9.27
C ALA A 247 14.68 10.27 -8.10
N LEU A 248 14.84 8.97 -8.36
CA LEU A 248 15.03 7.97 -7.31
C LEU A 248 16.42 8.00 -6.69
N LEU A 249 17.46 8.34 -7.45
CA LEU A 249 18.80 8.56 -6.90
C LEU A 249 18.82 9.75 -5.93
N GLU A 250 18.18 10.85 -6.28
CA GLU A 250 18.08 12.00 -5.38
C GLU A 250 17.26 11.66 -4.15
N THR A 251 16.15 10.97 -4.31
CA THR A 251 15.34 10.49 -3.18
C THR A 251 16.15 9.57 -2.25
N SER A 252 16.99 8.71 -2.81
CA SER A 252 17.87 7.85 -2.01
C SER A 252 18.82 8.66 -1.13
N ARG A 253 19.39 9.75 -1.65
CA ARG A 253 20.25 10.67 -0.86
C ARG A 253 19.45 11.37 0.25
N GLN A 254 18.25 11.82 -0.06
CA GLN A 254 17.34 12.44 0.92
C GLN A 254 16.94 11.45 2.02
N TRP A 255 16.71 10.20 1.67
CA TRP A 255 16.42 9.14 2.64
C TRP A 255 17.62 8.83 3.54
N GLU A 256 18.84 8.82 2.99
CA GLU A 256 20.07 8.73 3.78
C GLU A 256 20.16 9.87 4.79
N ALA A 257 19.93 11.11 4.36
CA ALA A 257 19.95 12.28 5.24
C ALA A 257 18.91 12.18 6.37
N VAL A 258 17.68 11.74 6.08
CA VAL A 258 16.65 11.51 7.09
C VAL A 258 17.09 10.41 8.07
N THR A 259 17.68 9.32 7.56
CA THR A 259 18.17 8.20 8.39
C THR A 259 19.27 8.65 9.34
N GLU A 260 20.22 9.46 8.87
CA GLU A 260 21.30 10.01 9.72
C GLU A 260 20.75 10.97 10.77
N GLU A 261 19.88 11.89 10.38
CA GLU A 261 19.27 12.87 11.31
C GLU A 261 18.50 12.20 12.44
N LEU A 262 17.76 11.12 12.13
CA LEU A 262 16.95 10.38 13.10
C LEU A 262 17.76 9.31 13.88
N GLY A 263 19.02 9.12 13.54
CA GLY A 263 19.92 8.15 14.14
C GLY A 263 19.86 6.79 13.44
N ARG A 264 20.85 6.47 12.61
CA ARG A 264 20.93 5.25 11.78
C ARG A 264 20.73 3.97 12.58
N GLU A 265 21.35 3.85 13.74
CA GLU A 265 21.22 2.66 14.60
C GLU A 265 19.79 2.48 15.09
N GLN A 266 19.15 3.56 15.56
CA GLN A 266 17.77 3.54 16.03
C GLN A 266 16.79 3.21 14.89
N GLN A 267 17.02 3.78 13.71
CA GLN A 267 16.24 3.46 12.50
C GLN A 267 16.42 1.99 12.10
N GLY A 268 17.65 1.49 12.14
CA GLY A 268 17.95 0.09 11.85
C GLY A 268 17.27 -0.88 12.81
N GLN A 269 17.30 -0.59 14.10
CA GLN A 269 16.58 -1.38 15.11
C GLN A 269 15.07 -1.36 14.85
N ALA A 270 14.47 -0.18 14.64
CA ALA A 270 13.04 -0.06 14.34
C ALA A 270 12.66 -0.80 13.04
N TYR A 271 13.54 -0.75 12.03
CA TYR A 271 13.30 -1.45 10.78
C TYR A 271 13.35 -2.96 10.95
N ARG A 272 14.37 -3.52 11.62
CA ARG A 272 14.48 -4.96 11.92
C ARG A 272 13.28 -5.44 12.76
N GLN A 273 12.88 -4.69 13.78
CA GLN A 273 11.66 -4.98 14.56
C GLN A 273 10.41 -5.00 13.66
N SER A 274 10.31 -4.04 12.74
CA SER A 274 9.18 -3.98 11.80
C SER A 274 9.13 -5.19 10.85
N LEU A 275 10.26 -5.83 10.60
CA LEU A 275 10.39 -7.05 9.78
C LEU A 275 10.26 -8.34 10.62
N GLY A 276 10.16 -8.22 11.95
CA GLY A 276 10.10 -9.37 12.85
C GLY A 276 11.47 -10.05 13.09
N LEU A 277 12.57 -9.34 12.83
CA LEU A 277 13.94 -9.87 13.01
C LEU A 277 14.49 -9.69 14.43
N GLU A 278 13.93 -8.77 15.19
CA GLU A 278 14.30 -8.49 16.59
C GLU A 278 13.03 -8.47 17.44
N PRO A 279 13.11 -8.94 18.71
CA PRO A 279 11.96 -8.94 19.62
C PRO A 279 11.53 -7.54 20.06
#